data_ac2dedbe2684629a134e7f3563f2a780
#
_entry.id   ac2dedbe2684629a134e7f3563f2a780
#
_cell.length_a   1.000
_cell.length_b   1.000
_cell.length_c   1.000
_cell.angle_alpha   90.00
_cell.angle_beta   90.00
_cell.angle_gamma   90.00
#
_symmetry.space_group_name_H-M   'P 1'
#
loop_
_entity.id
_entity.type
_entity.pdbx_description
1 polymer ?
#
loop_
_entity_poly.entity_id
_entity_poly.type
_entity_poly.pdbx_seq_one_letter_code
_entity_poly.pdbx_strand_id
1 'polypeptide(L)'
;MKGLYYFDEMLRSKVEEADRQLHDGKYAESRRVIDAVYFMLGTKNIVELNFPFPISQYALINLLTVRAQIYLVYHDYGTADSMLTMTAIITRDTDMPPKERVRLLLLKSNVMVMPNPLEHSLGLLSDALKIAESSGDRVLVTMVYMEMGKFMASEYTALGLSLIRKVETYCKRNKMKEGEIGAKVYRARCSYMMWTHDKYSWVKDRERFAKETVRLLDSINPDEIKSQYNRDIYLGLKRDIEQYQQTNTNDNRLGQETGKTDQ
;
A
#
# COMPACT_ATOMS: atom_id res chain seq x y z
N MET A 1 25.32 -1.21 31.35
CA MET A 1 24.35 -2.10 30.66
C MET A 1 22.88 -1.63 30.78
N LYS A 2 22.37 -1.21 31.96
CA LYS A 2 20.96 -0.78 32.12
C LYS A 2 20.56 0.45 31.28
N GLY A 3 21.44 1.42 31.08
CA GLY A 3 21.14 2.62 30.31
C GLY A 3 21.00 2.38 28.80
N LEU A 4 21.74 1.44 28.24
CA LEU A 4 21.68 1.04 26.83
C LEU A 4 20.37 0.34 26.48
N TYR A 5 19.91 -0.53 27.40
CA TYR A 5 18.63 -1.23 27.23
C TYR A 5 17.44 -0.26 27.22
N TYR A 6 17.49 0.75 28.10
CA TYR A 6 16.45 1.77 28.21
C TYR A 6 16.38 2.65 26.96
N PHE A 7 17.53 2.99 26.36
CA PHE A 7 17.57 3.79 25.13
C PHE A 7 17.01 3.04 23.92
N ASP A 8 17.36 1.76 23.76
CA ASP A 8 16.84 0.92 22.67
C ASP A 8 15.32 0.71 22.78
N GLU A 9 14.81 0.53 24.00
CA GLU A 9 13.38 0.41 24.26
C GLU A 9 12.62 1.71 23.96
N MET A 10 13.17 2.86 24.35
CA MET A 10 12.63 4.17 24.03
C MET A 10 12.61 4.40 22.51
N LEU A 11 13.68 4.07 21.80
CA LEU A 11 13.79 4.17 20.37
C LEU A 11 12.73 3.31 19.67
N ARG A 12 12.57 2.07 20.09
CA ARG A 12 11.52 1.16 19.57
C ARG A 12 10.13 1.75 19.77
N SER A 13 9.83 2.22 20.97
CA SER A 13 8.54 2.84 21.29
C SER A 13 8.22 4.03 20.38
N LYS A 14 9.20 4.90 20.10
CA LYS A 14 9.05 6.03 19.21
C LYS A 14 8.88 5.63 17.73
N VAL A 15 9.62 4.63 17.29
CA VAL A 15 9.47 4.11 15.92
C VAL A 15 8.11 3.44 15.73
N GLU A 16 7.62 2.68 16.72
CA GLU A 16 6.29 2.09 16.70
C GLU A 16 5.17 3.14 16.74
N GLU A 17 5.37 4.25 17.49
CA GLU A 17 4.47 5.40 17.48
C GLU A 17 4.37 6.00 16.07
N ALA A 18 5.51 6.26 15.44
CA ALA A 18 5.58 6.80 14.08
C ALA A 18 4.94 5.86 13.04
N ASP A 19 5.18 4.56 13.16
CA ASP A 19 4.59 3.55 12.26
C ASP A 19 3.07 3.51 12.38
N ARG A 20 2.53 3.58 13.60
CA ARG A 20 1.07 3.68 13.83
C ARG A 20 0.49 4.95 13.23
N GLN A 21 1.12 6.10 13.46
CA GLN A 21 0.68 7.39 12.90
C GLN A 21 0.70 7.36 11.36
N LEU A 22 1.72 6.73 10.76
CA LEU A 22 1.80 6.54 9.31
C LEU A 22 0.63 5.70 8.78
N HIS A 23 0.31 4.61 9.49
CA HIS A 23 -0.83 3.75 9.15
C HIS A 23 -2.18 4.46 9.28
N ASP A 24 -2.31 5.34 10.28
CA ASP A 24 -3.49 6.17 10.51
C ASP A 24 -3.60 7.37 9.55
N GLY A 25 -2.65 7.54 8.60
CA GLY A 25 -2.62 8.66 7.68
C GLY A 25 -2.12 9.99 8.27
N LYS A 26 -1.61 9.95 9.50
CA LYS A 26 -1.02 11.11 10.20
C LYS A 26 0.45 11.30 9.79
N TYR A 27 0.66 11.56 8.50
CA TYR A 27 1.99 11.55 7.89
C TYR A 27 2.93 12.62 8.46
N ALA A 28 2.40 13.82 8.71
CA ALA A 28 3.19 14.91 9.28
C ALA A 28 3.62 14.64 10.72
N GLU A 29 2.76 14.04 11.52
CA GLU A 29 3.04 13.63 12.90
C GLU A 29 4.08 12.51 12.93
N SER A 30 3.89 11.48 12.10
CA SER A 30 4.86 10.39 11.94
C SER A 30 6.25 10.92 11.58
N ARG A 31 6.33 11.84 10.62
CA ARG A 31 7.59 12.50 10.23
C ARG A 31 8.22 13.25 11.38
N ARG A 32 7.44 14.04 12.15
CA ARG A 32 7.96 14.79 13.33
C ARG A 32 8.55 13.85 14.38
N VAL A 33 7.91 12.71 14.65
CA VAL A 33 8.43 11.71 15.59
C VAL A 33 9.76 11.15 15.10
N ILE A 34 9.87 10.79 13.82
CA ILE A 34 11.11 10.27 13.25
C ILE A 34 12.20 11.34 13.24
N ASP A 35 11.90 12.58 12.86
CA ASP A 35 12.88 13.67 12.87
C ASP A 35 13.39 13.95 14.29
N ALA A 36 12.53 13.85 15.32
CA ALA A 36 12.92 13.95 16.72
C ALA A 36 13.86 12.81 17.15
N VAL A 37 13.59 11.58 16.68
CA VAL A 37 14.49 10.43 16.90
C VAL A 37 15.87 10.69 16.30
N TYR A 38 15.92 11.20 15.07
CA TYR A 38 17.19 11.54 14.43
C TYR A 38 17.96 12.65 15.16
N PHE A 39 17.25 13.65 15.64
CA PHE A 39 17.83 14.70 16.47
C PHE A 39 18.45 14.14 17.76
N MET A 40 17.73 13.21 18.44
CA MET A 40 18.25 12.53 19.64
C MET A 40 19.48 11.66 19.34
N LEU A 41 19.56 11.08 18.14
CA LEU A 41 20.71 10.30 17.69
C LEU A 41 21.91 11.18 17.28
N GLY A 42 21.76 12.51 17.30
CA GLY A 42 22.83 13.44 16.95
C GLY A 42 23.17 13.47 15.46
N THR A 43 22.32 12.92 14.61
CA THR A 43 22.56 12.86 13.16
C THR A 43 21.34 13.34 12.37
N LYS A 44 21.59 14.10 11.32
CA LYS A 44 20.59 14.42 10.29
C LYS A 44 20.63 13.45 9.12
N ASN A 45 21.73 12.73 8.99
CA ASN A 45 22.02 11.88 7.84
C ASN A 45 22.38 10.47 8.31
N ILE A 46 21.53 9.48 8.01
CA ILE A 46 21.74 8.08 8.41
C ILE A 46 22.90 7.41 7.69
N VAL A 47 23.35 7.97 6.58
CA VAL A 47 24.49 7.39 5.84
C VAL A 47 25.76 7.31 6.71
N GLU A 48 25.83 8.12 7.75
CA GLU A 48 26.86 8.02 8.78
C GLU A 48 26.35 7.12 9.90
N LEU A 49 26.55 5.81 9.78
CA LEU A 49 26.21 4.81 10.80
C LEU A 49 27.03 4.92 12.10
N ASN A 50 27.83 5.95 12.26
CA ASN A 50 28.56 6.27 13.49
C ASN A 50 27.64 6.94 14.51
N PHE A 51 26.75 6.14 15.10
CA PHE A 51 25.97 6.64 16.22
C PHE A 51 26.83 6.72 17.47
N PRO A 52 26.72 7.79 18.26
CA PRO A 52 27.43 7.93 19.53
C PRO A 52 26.98 6.90 20.57
N PHE A 53 25.93 6.14 20.30
CA PHE A 53 25.35 5.12 21.16
C PHE A 53 25.18 3.81 20.38
N PRO A 54 25.43 2.64 20.98
CA PRO A 54 25.10 1.37 20.38
C PRO A 54 23.56 1.23 20.26
N ILE A 55 23.10 1.09 19.02
CA ILE A 55 21.70 0.83 18.69
C ILE A 55 21.61 -0.61 18.24
N SER A 56 20.57 -1.33 18.68
CA SER A 56 20.37 -2.68 18.16
C SER A 56 20.09 -2.63 16.67
N GLN A 57 20.63 -3.59 15.92
CA GLN A 57 20.37 -3.69 14.47
C GLN A 57 18.86 -3.71 14.16
N TYR A 58 18.08 -4.38 15.01
CA TYR A 58 16.63 -4.46 14.87
C TYR A 58 15.94 -3.08 14.98
N ALA A 59 16.32 -2.26 15.98
CA ALA A 59 15.77 -0.91 16.12
C ALA A 59 16.17 -0.01 14.94
N LEU A 60 17.42 -0.14 14.47
CA LEU A 60 17.91 0.58 13.30
C LEU A 60 17.14 0.21 12.02
N ILE A 61 16.92 -1.08 11.78
CA ILE A 61 16.16 -1.58 10.64
C ILE A 61 14.74 -1.00 10.64
N ASN A 62 14.06 -1.04 11.79
CA ASN A 62 12.71 -0.49 11.89
C ASN A 62 12.69 1.02 11.67
N LEU A 63 13.64 1.76 12.23
CA LEU A 63 13.78 3.20 12.03
C LEU A 63 13.94 3.55 10.54
N LEU A 64 14.86 2.88 9.84
CA LEU A 64 15.11 3.07 8.42
C LEU A 64 13.88 2.72 7.58
N THR A 65 13.20 1.63 7.94
CA THR A 65 12.01 1.15 7.24
C THR A 65 10.85 2.14 7.35
N VAL A 66 10.56 2.66 8.55
CA VAL A 66 9.49 3.64 8.77
C VAL A 66 9.84 4.96 8.07
N ARG A 67 11.09 5.40 8.12
CA ARG A 67 11.51 6.60 7.41
C ARG A 67 11.39 6.45 5.89
N ALA A 68 11.79 5.32 5.34
CA ALA A 68 11.60 5.04 3.91
C ALA A 68 10.11 5.10 3.51
N GLN A 69 9.21 4.57 4.33
CA GLN A 69 7.76 4.67 4.09
C GLN A 69 7.27 6.12 4.09
N ILE A 70 7.79 6.96 4.99
CA ILE A 70 7.47 8.40 5.00
C ILE A 70 7.88 9.04 3.67
N TYR A 71 9.08 8.76 3.18
CA TYR A 71 9.53 9.29 1.89
C TYR A 71 8.69 8.77 0.72
N LEU A 72 8.26 7.50 0.74
CA LEU A 72 7.34 6.96 -0.27
C LEU A 72 5.99 7.71 -0.30
N VAL A 73 5.44 8.05 0.87
CA VAL A 73 4.20 8.85 0.98
C VAL A 73 4.38 10.25 0.38
N TYR A 74 5.56 10.85 0.54
CA TYR A 74 5.88 12.16 -0.03
C TYR A 74 6.42 12.08 -1.47
N HIS A 75 6.37 10.91 -2.11
CA HIS A 75 6.86 10.66 -3.48
C HIS A 75 8.36 10.92 -3.70
N ASP A 76 9.14 10.94 -2.63
CA ASP A 76 10.61 10.98 -2.71
C ASP A 76 11.17 9.55 -2.81
N TYR A 77 10.98 8.96 -3.99
CA TYR A 77 11.37 7.58 -4.27
C TYR A 77 12.88 7.36 -4.21
N GLY A 78 13.68 8.35 -4.60
CA GLY A 78 15.14 8.27 -4.59
C GLY A 78 15.70 8.10 -3.17
N THR A 79 15.22 8.94 -2.24
CA THR A 79 15.63 8.85 -0.82
C THR A 79 15.09 7.56 -0.19
N ALA A 80 13.84 7.18 -0.50
CA ALA A 80 13.27 5.92 -0.02
C ALA A 80 14.08 4.71 -0.48
N ASP A 81 14.46 4.63 -1.77
CA ASP A 81 15.28 3.54 -2.30
C ASP A 81 16.64 3.44 -1.62
N SER A 82 17.31 4.57 -1.45
CA SER A 82 18.61 4.64 -0.75
C SER A 82 18.50 4.06 0.66
N MET A 83 17.45 4.40 1.41
CA MET A 83 17.22 3.88 2.76
C MET A 83 16.89 2.40 2.78
N LEU A 84 16.04 1.92 1.87
CA LEU A 84 15.70 0.51 1.77
C LEU A 84 16.90 -0.33 1.32
N THR A 85 17.76 0.22 0.47
CA THR A 85 19.02 -0.42 0.06
C THR A 85 19.99 -0.53 1.22
N MET A 86 20.17 0.53 2.01
CA MET A 86 20.93 0.46 3.26
C MET A 86 20.38 -0.58 4.22
N THR A 87 19.05 -0.57 4.42
CA THR A 87 18.40 -1.57 5.27
C THR A 87 18.70 -2.98 4.79
N ALA A 88 18.63 -3.23 3.47
CA ALA A 88 18.96 -4.53 2.89
C ALA A 88 20.43 -4.93 3.12
N ILE A 89 21.37 -3.98 3.07
CA ILE A 89 22.79 -4.25 3.37
C ILE A 89 22.98 -4.64 4.84
N ILE A 90 22.41 -3.85 5.76
CA ILE A 90 22.49 -4.13 7.20
C ILE A 90 21.89 -5.48 7.55
N THR A 91 20.83 -5.89 6.86
CA THR A 91 20.10 -7.12 7.13
C THR A 91 20.70 -8.36 6.49
N ARG A 92 21.69 -8.20 5.59
CA ARG A 92 22.27 -9.35 4.86
C ARG A 92 22.81 -10.42 5.79
N ASP A 93 23.48 -10.02 6.88
CA ASP A 93 24.13 -10.89 7.83
C ASP A 93 23.36 -10.98 9.18
N THR A 94 22.12 -10.47 9.21
CA THR A 94 21.29 -10.45 10.40
C THR A 94 20.21 -11.51 10.31
N ASP A 95 20.01 -12.27 11.37
CA ASP A 95 18.86 -13.18 11.49
C ASP A 95 17.57 -12.38 11.72
N MET A 96 17.05 -11.82 10.60
CA MET A 96 15.85 -11.00 10.62
C MET A 96 14.61 -11.89 10.56
N PRO A 97 13.60 -11.63 11.42
CA PRO A 97 12.34 -12.34 11.37
C PRO A 97 11.68 -12.27 9.98
N PRO A 98 10.97 -13.32 9.54
CA PRO A 98 10.34 -13.37 8.23
C PRO A 98 9.42 -12.18 7.94
N LYS A 99 8.69 -11.71 8.94
CA LYS A 99 7.76 -10.57 8.81
C LYS A 99 8.48 -9.29 8.38
N GLU A 100 9.59 -8.97 9.00
CA GLU A 100 10.39 -7.78 8.71
C GLU A 100 11.07 -7.90 7.33
N ARG A 101 11.56 -9.09 6.98
CA ARG A 101 12.11 -9.35 5.63
C ARG A 101 11.07 -9.16 4.55
N VAL A 102 9.89 -9.73 4.73
CA VAL A 102 8.76 -9.56 3.79
C VAL A 102 8.40 -8.09 3.67
N ARG A 103 8.24 -7.37 4.79
CA ARG A 103 7.93 -5.94 4.80
C ARG A 103 8.95 -5.12 3.99
N LEU A 104 10.25 -5.39 4.18
CA LEU A 104 11.32 -4.72 3.44
C LEU A 104 11.20 -4.96 1.93
N LEU A 105 10.96 -6.20 1.52
CA LEU A 105 10.82 -6.54 0.10
C LEU A 105 9.58 -5.92 -0.53
N LEU A 106 8.45 -5.88 0.21
CA LEU A 106 7.23 -5.22 -0.24
C LEU A 106 7.43 -3.71 -0.42
N LEU A 107 8.15 -3.06 0.48
CA LEU A 107 8.48 -1.64 0.34
C LEU A 107 9.42 -1.38 -0.83
N LYS A 108 10.45 -2.21 -1.01
CA LYS A 108 11.33 -2.10 -2.18
C LYS A 108 10.59 -2.29 -3.49
N SER A 109 9.61 -3.19 -3.55
CA SER A 109 8.80 -3.38 -4.76
C SER A 109 7.97 -2.17 -5.15
N ASN A 110 7.67 -1.27 -4.20
CA ASN A 110 6.92 -0.03 -4.43
C ASN A 110 7.79 1.15 -4.88
N VAL A 111 9.12 0.99 -4.91
CA VAL A 111 10.03 2.06 -5.35
C VAL A 111 10.19 2.02 -6.87
N MET A 112 9.67 3.03 -7.55
CA MET A 112 9.66 3.14 -9.01
C MET A 112 10.87 3.95 -9.55
N VAL A 113 12.09 3.61 -9.13
CA VAL A 113 13.31 4.37 -9.54
C VAL A 113 14.12 3.66 -10.62
N MET A 114 13.80 2.39 -10.91
CA MET A 114 14.58 1.55 -11.84
C MET A 114 14.08 1.62 -13.29
N PRO A 115 14.99 1.41 -14.30
CA PRO A 115 14.63 1.45 -15.72
C PRO A 115 13.61 0.37 -16.14
N ASN A 116 13.51 -0.76 -15.40
CA ASN A 116 12.51 -1.81 -15.59
C ASN A 116 11.77 -2.10 -14.27
N PRO A 117 10.89 -1.20 -13.82
CA PRO A 117 10.25 -1.32 -12.51
C PRO A 117 9.39 -2.59 -12.38
N LEU A 118 8.78 -3.05 -13.48
CA LEU A 118 7.91 -4.22 -13.46
C LEU A 118 8.68 -5.51 -13.13
N GLU A 119 9.74 -5.82 -13.87
CA GLU A 119 10.52 -7.05 -13.67
C GLU A 119 11.20 -7.07 -12.31
N HIS A 120 11.80 -5.94 -11.92
CA HIS A 120 12.45 -5.80 -10.62
C HIS A 120 11.45 -6.00 -9.47
N SER A 121 10.30 -5.35 -9.53
CA SER A 121 9.27 -5.45 -8.49
C SER A 121 8.69 -6.86 -8.40
N LEU A 122 8.46 -7.55 -9.53
CA LEU A 122 8.00 -8.94 -9.52
C LEU A 122 9.03 -9.88 -8.91
N GLY A 123 10.32 -9.65 -9.15
CA GLY A 123 11.41 -10.40 -8.51
C GLY A 123 11.36 -10.27 -6.99
N LEU A 124 11.28 -9.04 -6.48
CA LEU A 124 11.18 -8.77 -5.03
C LEU A 124 9.91 -9.37 -4.39
N LEU A 125 8.76 -9.27 -5.07
CA LEU A 125 7.51 -9.87 -4.61
C LEU A 125 7.57 -11.41 -4.61
N SER A 126 8.25 -12.03 -5.60
CA SER A 126 8.49 -13.47 -5.64
C SER A 126 9.37 -13.94 -4.46
N ASP A 127 10.41 -13.19 -4.14
CA ASP A 127 11.27 -13.51 -2.99
C ASP A 127 10.55 -13.30 -1.67
N ALA A 128 9.73 -12.25 -1.55
CA ALA A 128 8.86 -12.05 -0.40
C ALA A 128 7.88 -13.23 -0.21
N LEU A 129 7.31 -13.75 -1.32
CA LEU A 129 6.40 -14.89 -1.28
C LEU A 129 7.10 -16.15 -0.78
N LYS A 130 8.29 -16.46 -1.28
CA LYS A 130 9.08 -17.62 -0.81
C LYS A 130 9.33 -17.57 0.70
N ILE A 131 9.69 -16.38 1.23
CA ILE A 131 9.93 -16.18 2.66
C ILE A 131 8.62 -16.36 3.44
N ALA A 132 7.53 -15.75 2.98
CA ALA A 132 6.22 -15.86 3.63
C ALA A 132 5.72 -17.30 3.67
N GLU A 133 5.83 -18.05 2.56
CA GLU A 133 5.44 -19.47 2.49
C GLU A 133 6.30 -20.33 3.42
N SER A 134 7.63 -20.12 3.41
CA SER A 134 8.56 -20.87 4.28
C SER A 134 8.31 -20.60 5.76
N SER A 135 7.80 -19.42 6.13
CA SER A 135 7.47 -19.11 7.53
C SER A 135 6.20 -19.81 8.04
N GLY A 136 5.35 -20.32 7.14
CA GLY A 136 4.04 -20.86 7.47
C GLY A 136 3.01 -19.81 7.91
N ASP A 137 3.38 -18.52 7.92
CA ASP A 137 2.48 -17.43 8.31
C ASP A 137 1.55 -17.06 7.16
N ARG A 138 0.30 -17.51 7.26
CA ARG A 138 -0.73 -17.26 6.26
C ARG A 138 -1.09 -15.79 6.11
N VAL A 139 -0.91 -14.98 7.14
CA VAL A 139 -1.15 -13.52 7.08
C VAL A 139 -0.11 -12.89 6.15
N LEU A 140 1.17 -13.25 6.33
CA LEU A 140 2.25 -12.75 5.45
C LEU A 140 2.03 -13.17 3.99
N VAL A 141 1.69 -14.44 3.75
CA VAL A 141 1.37 -14.92 2.40
C VAL A 141 0.23 -14.09 1.77
N THR A 142 -0.82 -13.82 2.54
CA THR A 142 -1.95 -13.00 2.08
C THR A 142 -1.55 -11.57 1.77
N MET A 143 -0.69 -10.96 2.60
CA MET A 143 -0.14 -9.62 2.35
C MET A 143 0.64 -9.56 1.05
N VAL A 144 1.52 -10.53 0.80
CA VAL A 144 2.31 -10.59 -0.44
C VAL A 144 1.40 -10.76 -1.66
N TYR A 145 0.43 -11.67 -1.63
CA TYR A 145 -0.53 -11.81 -2.74
C TYR A 145 -1.34 -10.55 -2.97
N MET A 146 -1.68 -9.81 -1.91
CA MET A 146 -2.36 -8.54 -2.06
C MET A 146 -1.50 -7.50 -2.78
N GLU A 147 -0.23 -7.36 -2.40
CA GLU A 147 0.71 -6.45 -3.08
C GLU A 147 0.99 -6.88 -4.53
N MET A 148 1.16 -8.18 -4.78
CA MET A 148 1.24 -8.70 -6.15
C MET A 148 -0.01 -8.36 -6.97
N GLY A 149 -1.20 -8.51 -6.39
CA GLY A 149 -2.46 -8.15 -7.03
C GLY A 149 -2.56 -6.67 -7.36
N LYS A 150 -2.17 -5.80 -6.43
CA LYS A 150 -2.12 -4.35 -6.63
C LYS A 150 -1.16 -3.97 -7.74
N PHE A 151 0.03 -4.54 -7.71
CA PHE A 151 1.08 -4.28 -8.69
C PHE A 151 0.68 -4.78 -10.08
N MET A 152 0.19 -6.01 -10.18
CA MET A 152 -0.29 -6.55 -11.45
C MET A 152 -1.51 -5.81 -12.00
N ALA A 153 -2.33 -5.20 -11.13
CA ALA A 153 -3.48 -4.42 -11.57
C ALA A 153 -3.11 -3.14 -12.32
N SER A 154 -1.93 -2.57 -12.10
CA SER A 154 -1.46 -1.38 -12.83
C SER A 154 -1.16 -1.69 -14.29
N GLU A 155 -0.58 -2.86 -14.58
CA GLU A 155 -0.16 -3.27 -15.92
C GLU A 155 -1.14 -4.27 -16.56
N TYR A 156 -1.56 -5.26 -15.79
CA TYR A 156 -2.41 -6.37 -16.22
C TYR A 156 -3.65 -6.46 -15.33
N THR A 157 -4.56 -5.48 -15.43
CA THR A 157 -5.70 -5.31 -14.50
C THR A 157 -6.54 -6.59 -14.32
N ALA A 158 -6.76 -7.37 -15.39
CA ALA A 158 -7.52 -8.63 -15.30
C ALA A 158 -6.82 -9.66 -14.41
N LEU A 159 -5.49 -9.78 -14.51
CA LEU A 159 -4.70 -10.69 -13.69
C LEU A 159 -4.65 -10.21 -12.23
N GLY A 160 -4.41 -8.92 -12.02
CA GLY A 160 -4.46 -8.30 -10.69
C GLY A 160 -5.82 -8.50 -10.04
N LEU A 161 -6.91 -8.28 -10.78
CA LEU A 161 -8.27 -8.53 -10.31
C LEU A 161 -8.48 -9.99 -9.88
N SER A 162 -7.94 -10.95 -10.62
CA SER A 162 -8.01 -12.38 -10.28
C SER A 162 -7.29 -12.69 -8.96
N LEU A 163 -6.09 -12.14 -8.75
CA LEU A 163 -5.34 -12.30 -7.51
C LEU A 163 -6.06 -11.66 -6.32
N ILE A 164 -6.57 -10.45 -6.48
CA ILE A 164 -7.29 -9.73 -5.42
C ILE A 164 -8.58 -10.49 -5.02
N ARG A 165 -9.30 -11.09 -5.98
CA ARG A 165 -10.47 -11.95 -5.69
C ARG A 165 -10.11 -13.19 -4.85
N LYS A 166 -8.95 -13.80 -5.12
CA LYS A 166 -8.45 -14.92 -4.31
C LYS A 166 -8.14 -14.46 -2.87
N VAL A 167 -7.49 -13.30 -2.72
CA VAL A 167 -7.21 -12.71 -1.42
C VAL A 167 -8.50 -12.40 -0.65
N GLU A 168 -9.49 -11.75 -1.30
CA GLU A 168 -10.80 -11.49 -0.68
C GLU A 168 -11.44 -12.76 -0.17
N THR A 169 -11.48 -13.80 -1.02
CA THR A 169 -12.08 -15.09 -0.66
C THR A 169 -11.35 -15.74 0.52
N TYR A 170 -10.03 -15.67 0.53
CA TYR A 170 -9.21 -16.18 1.63
C TYR A 170 -9.46 -15.42 2.93
N CYS A 171 -9.44 -14.09 2.88
CA CYS A 171 -9.69 -13.24 4.05
C CYS A 171 -11.08 -13.49 4.64
N LYS A 172 -12.10 -13.60 3.79
CA LYS A 172 -13.47 -13.90 4.22
C LYS A 172 -13.57 -15.25 4.94
N ARG A 173 -12.97 -16.31 4.36
CA ARG A 173 -12.97 -17.67 4.98
C ARG A 173 -12.25 -17.70 6.33
N ASN A 174 -11.19 -16.90 6.49
CA ASN A 174 -10.39 -16.86 7.70
C ASN A 174 -10.78 -15.72 8.67
N LYS A 175 -11.90 -15.04 8.42
CA LYS A 175 -12.43 -13.93 9.25
C LYS A 175 -11.45 -12.77 9.42
N MET A 176 -10.60 -12.52 8.43
CA MET A 176 -9.64 -11.42 8.37
C MET A 176 -10.33 -10.17 7.81
N LYS A 177 -11.14 -9.50 8.63
CA LYS A 177 -12.04 -8.42 8.19
C LYS A 177 -11.35 -7.28 7.46
N GLU A 178 -10.23 -6.79 7.99
CA GLU A 178 -9.48 -5.69 7.38
C GLU A 178 -8.91 -6.07 6.00
N GLY A 179 -8.36 -7.26 5.87
CA GLY A 179 -7.88 -7.80 4.58
C GLY A 179 -9.01 -7.98 3.56
N GLU A 180 -10.19 -8.43 4.01
CA GLU A 180 -11.39 -8.54 3.16
C GLU A 180 -11.83 -7.17 2.63
N ILE A 181 -11.91 -6.16 3.50
CA ILE A 181 -12.28 -4.80 3.12
C ILE A 181 -11.26 -4.20 2.16
N GLY A 182 -9.97 -4.31 2.45
CA GLY A 182 -8.90 -3.85 1.56
C GLY A 182 -8.99 -4.50 0.18
N ALA A 183 -9.20 -5.82 0.12
CA ALA A 183 -9.36 -6.53 -1.14
C ALA A 183 -10.62 -6.06 -1.91
N LYS A 184 -11.74 -5.80 -1.24
CA LYS A 184 -12.95 -5.24 -1.88
C LYS A 184 -12.71 -3.84 -2.46
N VAL A 185 -12.01 -2.96 -1.74
CA VAL A 185 -11.65 -1.61 -2.22
C VAL A 185 -10.79 -1.71 -3.49
N TYR A 186 -9.77 -2.55 -3.49
CA TYR A 186 -8.93 -2.73 -4.68
C TYR A 186 -9.65 -3.42 -5.83
N ARG A 187 -10.56 -4.34 -5.54
CA ARG A 187 -11.43 -4.95 -6.54
C ARG A 187 -12.33 -3.92 -7.21
N ALA A 188 -12.93 -3.02 -6.42
CA ALA A 188 -13.71 -1.89 -6.94
C ALA A 188 -12.84 -1.00 -7.83
N ARG A 189 -11.63 -0.67 -7.40
CA ARG A 189 -10.67 0.12 -8.20
C ARG A 189 -10.33 -0.57 -9.54
N CYS A 190 -10.03 -1.87 -9.54
CA CYS A 190 -9.76 -2.60 -10.76
C CYS A 190 -10.97 -2.62 -11.71
N SER A 191 -12.18 -2.86 -11.16
CA SER A 191 -13.41 -2.83 -11.94
C SER A 191 -13.66 -1.44 -12.52
N TYR A 192 -13.46 -0.38 -11.75
CA TYR A 192 -13.55 1.00 -12.22
C TYR A 192 -12.56 1.27 -13.37
N MET A 193 -11.29 0.86 -13.24
CA MET A 193 -10.31 1.02 -14.32
C MET A 193 -10.71 0.26 -15.59
N MET A 194 -11.25 -0.97 -15.45
CA MET A 194 -11.73 -1.75 -16.60
C MET A 194 -12.96 -1.12 -17.27
N TRP A 195 -13.73 -0.35 -16.54
CA TRP A 195 -14.86 0.39 -17.07
C TRP A 195 -14.45 1.66 -17.78
N THR A 196 -13.58 2.48 -17.17
CA THR A 196 -13.31 3.86 -17.61
C THR A 196 -12.10 4.00 -18.52
N HIS A 197 -11.08 3.14 -18.42
CA HIS A 197 -9.81 3.35 -19.10
C HIS A 197 -9.84 2.90 -20.56
N ASP A 198 -9.35 3.73 -21.49
CA ASP A 198 -9.37 3.46 -22.93
C ASP A 198 -8.59 2.24 -23.36
N LYS A 199 -7.51 1.88 -22.64
CA LYS A 199 -6.77 0.62 -22.91
C LYS A 199 -7.62 -0.65 -22.81
N TYR A 200 -8.83 -0.56 -22.21
CA TYR A 200 -9.81 -1.65 -22.13
C TYR A 200 -11.01 -1.49 -23.05
N SER A 201 -10.92 -0.60 -24.07
CA SER A 201 -12.00 -0.38 -25.07
C SER A 201 -12.42 -1.66 -25.80
N TRP A 202 -11.53 -2.66 -25.90
CA TRP A 202 -11.79 -3.98 -26.48
C TRP A 202 -12.70 -4.88 -25.64
N VAL A 203 -12.96 -4.54 -24.38
CA VAL A 203 -13.85 -5.30 -23.50
C VAL A 203 -15.31 -5.05 -23.88
N LYS A 204 -16.00 -6.08 -24.37
CA LYS A 204 -17.35 -5.94 -24.96
C LYS A 204 -18.43 -5.53 -23.96
N ASP A 205 -18.34 -5.89 -22.71
CA ASP A 205 -19.36 -5.58 -21.69
C ASP A 205 -18.73 -4.78 -20.54
N ARG A 206 -18.39 -3.52 -20.83
CA ARG A 206 -17.80 -2.62 -19.81
C ARG A 206 -18.80 -2.23 -18.72
N GLU A 207 -20.10 -2.18 -19.04
CA GLU A 207 -21.15 -1.81 -18.09
C GLU A 207 -21.25 -2.78 -16.90
N ARG A 208 -20.92 -4.05 -17.06
CA ARG A 208 -20.86 -4.99 -15.94
C ARG A 208 -19.84 -4.57 -14.87
N PHE A 209 -18.72 -3.94 -15.30
CA PHE A 209 -17.68 -3.46 -14.37
C PHE A 209 -18.13 -2.20 -13.64
N ALA A 210 -18.91 -1.32 -14.28
CA ALA A 210 -19.59 -0.22 -13.61
C ALA A 210 -20.50 -0.71 -12.49
N LYS A 211 -21.39 -1.66 -12.81
CA LYS A 211 -22.30 -2.28 -11.85
C LYS A 211 -21.56 -3.00 -10.72
N GLU A 212 -20.47 -3.71 -11.05
CA GLU A 212 -19.63 -4.38 -10.04
C GLU A 212 -18.95 -3.38 -9.12
N THR A 213 -18.44 -2.26 -9.66
CA THR A 213 -17.82 -1.19 -8.87
C THR A 213 -18.80 -0.61 -7.86
N VAL A 214 -19.99 -0.20 -8.30
CA VAL A 214 -21.03 0.35 -7.42
C VAL A 214 -21.40 -0.68 -6.34
N ARG A 215 -21.72 -1.92 -6.74
CA ARG A 215 -22.09 -2.98 -5.80
C ARG A 215 -21.02 -3.24 -4.74
N LEU A 216 -19.74 -3.21 -5.12
CA LEU A 216 -18.63 -3.41 -4.18
C LEU A 216 -18.53 -2.25 -3.19
N LEU A 217 -18.58 -1.02 -3.67
CA LEU A 217 -18.50 0.17 -2.81
C LEU A 217 -19.69 0.23 -1.83
N ASP A 218 -20.89 -0.10 -2.30
CA ASP A 218 -22.10 -0.14 -1.43
C ASP A 218 -22.06 -1.27 -0.41
N SER A 219 -21.29 -2.34 -0.66
CA SER A 219 -21.08 -3.44 0.28
C SER A 219 -20.04 -3.15 1.37
N ILE A 220 -19.36 -2.01 1.32
CA ILE A 220 -18.33 -1.63 2.28
C ILE A 220 -18.91 -0.59 3.23
N ASN A 221 -18.84 -0.88 4.53
CA ASN A 221 -19.08 0.14 5.55
C ASN A 221 -17.81 1.01 5.69
N PRO A 222 -17.89 2.33 5.38
CA PRO A 222 -16.72 3.21 5.43
C PRO A 222 -16.09 3.32 6.83
N ASP A 223 -16.86 3.16 7.91
CA ASP A 223 -16.37 3.21 9.29
C ASP A 223 -15.49 2.00 9.65
N GLU A 224 -15.61 0.92 8.89
CA GLU A 224 -14.79 -0.29 9.07
C GLU A 224 -13.46 -0.22 8.31
N ILE A 225 -13.25 0.79 7.46
CA ILE A 225 -11.98 0.98 6.73
C ILE A 225 -10.97 1.60 7.69
N LYS A 226 -10.09 0.80 8.27
CA LYS A 226 -9.07 1.27 9.22
C LYS A 226 -7.91 1.96 8.53
N SER A 227 -7.44 1.41 7.39
CA SER A 227 -6.34 1.98 6.63
C SER A 227 -6.76 3.27 5.94
N GLN A 228 -6.08 4.39 6.23
CA GLN A 228 -6.33 5.68 5.58
C GLN A 228 -6.14 5.59 4.06
N TYR A 229 -5.13 4.87 3.60
CA TYR A 229 -4.89 4.65 2.17
C TYR A 229 -6.08 3.97 1.47
N ASN A 230 -6.66 2.93 2.07
CA ASN A 230 -7.86 2.29 1.52
C ASN A 230 -9.07 3.22 1.57
N ARG A 231 -9.17 4.05 2.61
CA ARG A 231 -10.24 5.04 2.76
C ARG A 231 -10.17 6.10 1.65
N ASP A 232 -8.98 6.58 1.34
CA ASP A 232 -8.77 7.58 0.29
C ASP A 232 -9.14 7.03 -1.09
N ILE A 233 -8.78 5.77 -1.39
CA ILE A 233 -9.20 5.08 -2.63
C ILE A 233 -10.72 4.95 -2.66
N TYR A 234 -11.33 4.50 -1.57
CA TYR A 234 -12.78 4.32 -1.48
C TYR A 234 -13.54 5.64 -1.73
N LEU A 235 -13.13 6.71 -1.06
CA LEU A 235 -13.75 8.03 -1.18
C LEU A 235 -13.52 8.64 -2.58
N GLY A 236 -12.34 8.42 -3.17
CA GLY A 236 -12.04 8.82 -4.54
C GLY A 236 -13.00 8.16 -5.52
N LEU A 237 -13.12 6.84 -5.46
CA LEU A 237 -14.02 6.07 -6.33
C LEU A 237 -15.49 6.47 -6.16
N LYS A 238 -15.95 6.73 -4.94
CA LYS A 238 -17.33 7.21 -4.69
C LYS A 238 -17.59 8.53 -5.40
N ARG A 239 -16.70 9.51 -5.26
CA ARG A 239 -16.83 10.82 -5.94
C ARG A 239 -16.85 10.67 -7.45
N ASP A 240 -15.94 9.87 -8.02
CA ASP A 240 -15.85 9.68 -9.47
C ASP A 240 -17.14 9.07 -10.05
N ILE A 241 -17.74 8.11 -9.33
CA ILE A 241 -19.00 7.48 -9.73
C ILE A 241 -20.17 8.46 -9.64
N GLU A 242 -20.25 9.24 -8.59
CA GLU A 242 -21.30 10.26 -8.40
C GLU A 242 -21.24 11.31 -9.53
N GLN A 243 -20.05 11.77 -9.89
CA GLN A 243 -19.85 12.68 -11.02
C GLN A 243 -20.31 12.07 -12.34
N TYR A 244 -19.92 10.82 -12.61
CA TYR A 244 -20.33 10.11 -13.82
C TYR A 244 -21.86 9.96 -13.91
N GLN A 245 -22.53 9.62 -12.81
CA GLN A 245 -23.98 9.48 -12.77
C GLN A 245 -24.70 10.82 -13.01
N GLN A 246 -24.18 11.92 -12.45
CA GLN A 246 -24.74 13.26 -12.66
C GLN A 246 -24.60 13.72 -14.12
N THR A 247 -23.45 13.48 -14.75
CA THR A 247 -23.22 13.84 -16.16
C THR A 247 -24.17 13.09 -17.07
N ASN A 248 -24.31 11.78 -16.92
CA ASN A 248 -25.21 10.97 -17.75
C ASN A 248 -26.71 11.31 -17.53
N THR A 249 -27.08 11.74 -16.34
CA THR A 249 -28.47 12.17 -16.07
C THR A 249 -28.78 13.49 -16.77
N ASN A 250 -27.82 14.41 -16.87
CA ASN A 250 -27.99 15.68 -17.56
C ASN A 250 -28.05 15.50 -19.08
N ASP A 251 -27.19 14.64 -19.65
CA ASP A 251 -27.18 14.34 -21.08
C ASP A 251 -28.51 13.71 -21.53
N ASN A 252 -29.09 12.82 -20.71
CA ASN A 252 -30.39 12.21 -20.97
C ASN A 252 -31.56 13.22 -20.89
N ARG A 253 -31.46 14.26 -20.07
CA ARG A 253 -32.46 15.34 -19.98
C ARG A 253 -32.40 16.26 -21.21
N LEU A 254 -31.20 16.66 -21.62
CA LEU A 254 -30.99 17.49 -22.82
C LEU A 254 -31.45 16.78 -24.09
N GLY A 255 -31.23 15.47 -24.22
CA GLY A 255 -31.69 14.67 -25.36
C GLY A 255 -33.23 14.51 -25.43
N GLN A 256 -33.93 14.58 -24.28
CA GLN A 256 -35.42 14.54 -24.27
C GLN A 256 -36.07 15.90 -24.56
N GLU A 257 -35.40 17.01 -24.26
CA GLU A 257 -35.90 18.35 -24.55
C GLU A 257 -35.76 18.72 -26.03
N THR A 258 -34.69 18.27 -26.71
CA THR A 258 -34.48 18.51 -28.16
C THR A 258 -35.37 17.65 -29.07
N GLY A 259 -35.92 16.54 -28.60
CA GLY A 259 -36.83 15.66 -29.35
C GLY A 259 -38.30 16.11 -29.35
N LYS A 260 -38.66 17.19 -28.65
CA LYS A 260 -40.05 17.70 -28.58
C LYS A 260 -40.37 18.90 -29.42
N THR A 261 -39.44 19.38 -30.25
CA THR A 261 -39.61 20.62 -31.07
C THR A 261 -39.91 20.35 -32.54
N ASP A 262 -40.06 19.09 -32.98
CA ASP A 262 -40.45 18.75 -34.34
C ASP A 262 -41.79 17.95 -34.34
N GLN A 263 -42.87 18.65 -33.98
CA GLN A 263 -44.25 18.27 -34.33
C GLN A 263 -45.08 19.51 -34.66
#